data_645063fcb28ff98a900066edcc2c2fa2
#
_entry.id   645063fcb28ff98a900066edcc2c2fa2
#
_cell.length_a   1.000
_cell.length_b   1.000
_cell.length_c   1.000
_cell.angle_alpha   90.00
_cell.angle_beta   90.00
_cell.angle_gamma   90.00
#
_symmetry.space_group_name_H-M   'P 1'
#
loop_
_entity.id
_entity.type
_entity.pdbx_description
1 polymer ?
#
loop_
_entity_poly.entity_id
_entity_poly.type
_entity_poly.pdbx_seq_one_letter_code
_entity_poly.pdbx_strand_id
1 'polypeptide(L)'
;MREVTTAQAAQMLREADDILILTHQYPDGDTLGCAFAMCRGLLSMGKRARVVCSDPIPQKYSYLYHDMKECAFEPGFILAVDVADAPLLGSGLSEYADRVDLCIDHHHSNTKYAANLLLKEYAAAAEVVFEVLLELDVTIDEDIAAAI
;
A
#
# COMPACT_ATOMS: atom_id res chain seq x y z
N MET A 1 16.92 -1.86 7.81
CA MET A 1 16.18 -2.06 6.55
C MET A 1 16.67 -3.36 5.89
N ARG A 2 15.73 -4.16 5.39
CA ARG A 2 15.97 -5.41 4.67
C ARG A 2 15.27 -5.35 3.31
N GLU A 3 15.98 -5.62 2.23
CA GLU A 3 15.35 -5.81 0.92
C GLU A 3 14.69 -7.19 0.87
N VAL A 4 13.46 -7.23 0.34
CA VAL A 4 12.65 -8.45 0.26
C VAL A 4 12.20 -8.72 -1.17
N THR A 5 11.95 -10.00 -1.47
CA THR A 5 11.36 -10.42 -2.74
C THR A 5 9.84 -10.29 -2.71
N THR A 6 9.18 -10.38 -3.87
CA THR A 6 7.71 -10.41 -3.97
C THR A 6 7.11 -11.51 -3.10
N ALA A 7 7.68 -12.72 -3.13
CA ALA A 7 7.22 -13.84 -2.30
C ALA A 7 7.38 -13.58 -0.80
N GLN A 8 8.47 -12.94 -0.38
CA GLN A 8 8.68 -12.58 1.03
C GLN A 8 7.71 -11.48 1.49
N ALA A 9 7.47 -10.46 0.65
CA ALA A 9 6.48 -9.42 0.93
C ALA A 9 5.07 -10.01 1.05
N ALA A 10 4.68 -10.90 0.13
CA ALA A 10 3.41 -11.60 0.19
C ALA A 10 3.28 -12.45 1.46
N GLN A 11 4.35 -13.16 1.86
CA GLN A 11 4.33 -13.94 3.10
C GLN A 11 4.14 -13.06 4.34
N MET A 12 4.81 -11.91 4.42
CA MET A 12 4.62 -10.94 5.50
C MET A 12 3.15 -10.49 5.58
N LEU A 13 2.54 -10.18 4.42
CA LEU A 13 1.14 -9.77 4.35
C LEU A 13 0.17 -10.91 4.70
N ARG A 14 0.49 -12.17 4.37
CA ARG A 14 -0.30 -13.33 4.82
C ARG A 14 -0.32 -13.48 6.34
N GLU A 15 0.80 -13.21 6.99
CA GLU A 15 0.95 -13.33 8.45
C GLU A 15 0.38 -12.12 9.20
N ALA A 16 0.31 -10.96 8.55
CA ALA A 16 -0.17 -9.72 9.14
C ALA A 16 -1.70 -9.67 9.21
N ASP A 17 -2.21 -8.88 10.16
CA ASP A 17 -3.58 -8.39 10.22
C ASP A 17 -3.57 -6.95 10.75
N ASP A 18 -4.74 -6.29 10.77
CA ASP A 18 -4.85 -4.87 11.16
C ASP A 18 -3.89 -3.99 10.35
N ILE A 19 -3.96 -4.12 9.03
CA ILE A 19 -3.00 -3.53 8.11
C ILE A 19 -3.41 -2.09 7.76
N LEU A 20 -2.58 -1.14 8.17
CA LEU A 20 -2.70 0.26 7.78
C LEU A 20 -1.87 0.50 6.52
N ILE A 21 -2.53 0.95 5.44
CA ILE A 21 -1.88 1.22 4.16
C ILE A 21 -1.71 2.72 3.99
N LEU A 22 -0.48 3.17 3.89
CA LEU A 22 -0.10 4.57 3.77
C LEU A 22 0.21 4.94 2.32
N THR A 23 -0.26 6.11 1.89
CA THR A 23 0.05 6.75 0.62
C THR A 23 0.92 7.98 0.83
N HIS A 24 1.51 8.52 -0.24
CA HIS A 24 2.19 9.81 -0.14
C HIS A 24 1.20 10.99 -0.08
N GLN A 25 1.65 12.12 0.46
CA GLN A 25 0.92 13.39 0.40
C GLN A 25 0.74 13.84 -1.06
N TYR A 26 -0.28 14.66 -1.34
CA TYR A 26 -0.66 15.04 -2.70
C TYR A 26 -0.87 13.82 -3.61
N PRO A 27 -1.78 12.89 -3.20
CA PRO A 27 -1.84 11.57 -3.79
C PRO A 27 -2.26 11.63 -5.26
N ASP A 28 -1.58 10.83 -6.06
CA ASP A 28 -1.88 10.62 -7.48
C ASP A 28 -2.55 9.26 -7.74
N GLY A 29 -2.70 8.91 -9.03
CA GLY A 29 -3.34 7.66 -9.43
C GLY A 29 -2.54 6.42 -9.08
N ASP A 30 -1.20 6.47 -9.10
CA ASP A 30 -0.36 5.30 -8.81
C ASP A 30 -0.43 4.94 -7.32
N THR A 31 -0.15 5.90 -6.43
CA THR A 31 -0.21 5.62 -4.98
C THR A 31 -1.60 5.22 -4.51
N LEU A 32 -2.67 5.89 -4.99
CA LEU A 32 -4.05 5.56 -4.61
C LEU A 32 -4.52 4.22 -5.21
N GLY A 33 -4.24 4.00 -6.48
CA GLY A 33 -4.55 2.73 -7.15
C GLY A 33 -3.88 1.56 -6.45
N CYS A 34 -2.60 1.65 -6.16
CA CYS A 34 -1.84 0.68 -5.39
C CYS A 34 -2.46 0.41 -4.02
N ALA A 35 -2.74 1.48 -3.26
CA ALA A 35 -3.26 1.36 -1.90
C ALA A 35 -4.64 0.69 -1.87
N PHE A 36 -5.57 1.11 -2.73
CA PHE A 36 -6.91 0.54 -2.75
C PHE A 36 -6.96 -0.86 -3.36
N ALA A 37 -6.15 -1.16 -4.39
CA ALA A 37 -6.02 -2.52 -4.91
C ALA A 37 -5.50 -3.48 -3.83
N MET A 38 -4.45 -3.09 -3.11
CA MET A 38 -3.91 -3.88 -2.00
C MET A 38 -4.93 -4.05 -0.88
N CYS A 39 -5.63 -2.97 -0.49
CA CYS A 39 -6.67 -3.02 0.53
C CYS A 39 -7.78 -4.00 0.15
N ARG A 40 -8.31 -3.92 -1.08
CA ARG A 40 -9.34 -4.86 -1.59
C ARG A 40 -8.84 -6.30 -1.57
N GLY A 41 -7.61 -6.55 -2.01
CA GLY A 41 -6.99 -7.86 -1.98
C GLY A 41 -6.91 -8.43 -0.56
N LEU A 42 -6.44 -7.65 0.39
CA LEU A 42 -6.34 -8.06 1.81
C LEU A 42 -7.71 -8.30 2.44
N LEU A 43 -8.70 -7.44 2.16
CA LEU A 43 -10.08 -7.65 2.62
C LEU A 43 -10.68 -8.94 2.05
N SER A 44 -10.42 -9.28 0.78
CA SER A 44 -10.88 -10.52 0.17
C SER A 44 -10.28 -11.78 0.82
N MET A 45 -9.13 -11.65 1.48
CA MET A 45 -8.49 -12.70 2.27
C MET A 45 -9.04 -12.80 3.71
N GLY A 46 -10.05 -11.99 4.06
CA GLY A 46 -10.63 -11.95 5.40
C GLY A 46 -9.84 -11.13 6.42
N LYS A 47 -8.88 -10.33 5.97
CA LYS A 47 -8.06 -9.47 6.84
C LYS A 47 -8.75 -8.13 7.09
N ARG A 48 -8.34 -7.44 8.15
CA ARG A 48 -8.68 -6.02 8.37
C ARG A 48 -7.60 -5.15 7.75
N ALA A 49 -8.02 -4.26 6.84
CA ALA A 49 -7.13 -3.32 6.18
C ALA A 49 -7.85 -2.01 5.90
N ARG A 50 -7.13 -0.91 5.93
CA ARG A 50 -7.63 0.41 5.53
C ARG A 50 -6.53 1.28 4.94
N VAL A 51 -6.93 2.18 4.06
CA VAL A 51 -6.05 3.16 3.42
C VAL A 51 -6.13 4.49 4.17
N VAL A 52 -4.99 5.14 4.37
CA VAL A 52 -4.89 6.50 4.91
C VAL A 52 -3.97 7.35 4.05
N CYS A 53 -4.40 8.59 3.84
CA CYS A 53 -3.61 9.62 3.20
C CYS A 53 -3.58 10.86 4.11
N SER A 54 -2.45 11.58 4.15
CA SER A 54 -2.33 12.84 4.88
C SER A 54 -3.21 13.94 4.30
N ASP A 55 -3.39 13.95 2.98
CA ASP A 55 -4.19 14.92 2.26
C ASP A 55 -5.56 14.37 1.83
N PRO A 56 -6.55 15.25 1.58
CA PRO A 56 -7.82 14.82 1.02
C PRO A 56 -7.63 14.14 -0.35
N ILE A 57 -8.29 13.00 -0.53
CA ILE A 57 -8.27 12.28 -1.80
C ILE A 57 -9.11 13.04 -2.82
N PRO A 58 -8.55 13.41 -4.00
CA PRO A 58 -9.32 14.12 -5.03
C PRO A 58 -10.55 13.32 -5.48
N GLN A 59 -11.68 14.02 -5.67
CA GLN A 59 -12.98 13.42 -6.01
C GLN A 59 -12.94 12.50 -7.23
N LYS A 60 -12.09 12.78 -8.21
CA LYS A 60 -11.94 11.95 -9.42
C LYS A 60 -11.52 10.51 -9.12
N TYR A 61 -10.96 10.24 -7.95
CA TYR A 61 -10.55 8.90 -7.50
C TYR A 61 -11.58 8.21 -6.59
N SER A 62 -12.78 8.80 -6.40
CA SER A 62 -13.81 8.24 -5.52
C SER A 62 -14.26 6.82 -5.93
N TYR A 63 -14.14 6.47 -7.20
CA TYR A 63 -14.44 5.13 -7.71
C TYR A 63 -13.59 4.02 -7.09
N LEU A 64 -12.41 4.36 -6.53
CA LEU A 64 -11.53 3.40 -5.89
C LEU A 64 -12.09 2.87 -4.55
N TYR A 65 -12.90 3.67 -3.85
CA TYR A 65 -13.31 3.37 -2.47
C TYR A 65 -14.80 3.62 -2.16
N HIS A 66 -15.62 4.03 -3.13
CA HIS A 66 -17.01 4.45 -2.89
C HIS A 66 -17.90 3.39 -2.22
N ASP A 67 -17.58 2.11 -2.37
CA ASP A 67 -18.28 0.95 -1.82
C ASP A 67 -17.58 0.36 -0.59
N MET A 68 -16.43 0.91 -0.19
CA MET A 68 -15.64 0.38 0.94
C MET A 68 -16.16 0.95 2.26
N LYS A 69 -16.28 0.09 3.26
CA LYS A 69 -16.63 0.49 4.62
C LYS A 69 -15.36 0.86 5.40
N GLU A 70 -15.42 1.98 6.10
CA GLU A 70 -14.37 2.32 7.05
C GLU A 70 -14.37 1.34 8.23
N CYS A 71 -13.17 0.93 8.62
CA CYS A 71 -12.94 0.08 9.77
C CYS A 71 -11.86 0.72 10.64
N ALA A 72 -12.17 1.02 11.90
CA ALA A 72 -11.21 1.55 12.84
C ALA A 72 -10.56 0.42 13.63
N PHE A 73 -9.23 0.43 13.70
CA PHE A 73 -8.42 -0.49 14.51
C PHE A 73 -7.06 0.14 14.81
N GLU A 74 -6.40 -0.35 15.85
CA GLU A 74 -4.98 -0.04 16.10
C GLU A 74 -4.13 -0.83 15.10
N PRO A 75 -3.21 -0.18 14.36
CA PRO A 75 -2.40 -0.86 13.36
C PRO A 75 -1.49 -1.93 13.97
N GLY A 76 -1.66 -3.18 13.51
CA GLY A 76 -0.77 -4.30 13.79
C GLY A 76 0.36 -4.41 12.77
N PHE A 77 0.16 -3.85 11.57
CA PHE A 77 1.14 -3.83 10.49
C PHE A 77 0.97 -2.56 9.65
N ILE A 78 2.08 -1.90 9.30
CA ILE A 78 2.06 -0.67 8.51
C ILE A 78 2.74 -0.91 7.16
N LEU A 79 1.95 -0.78 6.09
CA LEU A 79 2.37 -0.90 4.71
C LEU A 79 2.40 0.49 4.06
N ALA A 80 3.51 0.89 3.48
CA ALA A 80 3.57 2.06 2.60
C ALA A 80 3.63 1.60 1.12
N VAL A 81 2.88 2.25 0.24
CA VAL A 81 2.89 1.96 -1.19
C VAL A 81 3.20 3.22 -1.99
N ASP A 82 4.15 3.12 -2.91
CA ASP A 82 4.56 4.23 -3.78
C ASP A 82 5.05 5.45 -2.99
N VAL A 83 5.81 5.22 -1.92
CA VAL A 83 6.37 6.27 -1.06
C VAL A 83 7.89 6.14 -1.02
N ALA A 84 8.57 6.99 -1.74
CA ALA A 84 10.04 6.93 -1.88
C ALA A 84 10.79 7.44 -0.66
N ASP A 85 10.19 8.26 0.18
CA ASP A 85 10.83 8.84 1.36
C ASP A 85 9.82 9.11 2.48
N ALA A 86 10.22 8.92 3.73
CA ALA A 86 9.35 9.10 4.90
C ALA A 86 8.68 10.49 4.98
N PRO A 87 9.34 11.62 4.68
CA PRO A 87 8.68 12.94 4.63
C PRO A 87 7.52 13.03 3.64
N LEU A 88 7.50 12.20 2.59
CA LEU A 88 6.41 12.18 1.60
C LEU A 88 5.09 11.63 2.19
N LEU A 89 5.11 10.99 3.34
CA LEU A 89 3.90 10.62 4.06
C LEU A 89 3.08 11.84 4.48
N GLY A 90 3.71 13.00 4.60
CA GLY A 90 3.06 14.23 5.04
C GLY A 90 2.88 14.34 6.55
N SER A 91 2.53 15.54 7.03
CA SER A 91 2.44 15.83 8.47
C SER A 91 1.35 15.01 9.19
N GLY A 92 0.26 14.68 8.50
CA GLY A 92 -0.85 13.90 9.07
C GLY A 92 -0.50 12.43 9.35
N LEU A 93 0.59 11.91 8.75
CA LEU A 93 1.04 10.52 8.91
C LEU A 93 2.47 10.41 9.45
N SER A 94 3.06 11.51 9.90
CA SER A 94 4.45 11.56 10.38
C SER A 94 4.70 10.63 11.58
N GLU A 95 3.69 10.34 12.40
CA GLU A 95 3.78 9.40 13.53
C GLU A 95 4.11 7.96 13.10
N TYR A 96 3.83 7.60 11.84
CA TYR A 96 4.09 6.28 11.28
C TYR A 96 5.45 6.16 10.57
N ALA A 97 6.15 7.28 10.33
CA ALA A 97 7.35 7.33 9.51
C ALA A 97 8.44 6.33 9.93
N ASP A 98 8.66 6.19 11.25
CA ASP A 98 9.65 5.25 11.83
C ASP A 98 9.07 3.86 12.13
N ARG A 99 7.82 3.59 11.72
CA ARG A 99 7.07 2.37 12.06
C ARG A 99 6.62 1.59 10.83
N VAL A 100 7.07 1.97 9.63
CA VAL A 100 6.70 1.27 8.40
C VAL A 100 7.37 -0.10 8.36
N ASP A 101 6.55 -1.15 8.43
CA ASP A 101 7.01 -2.55 8.42
C ASP A 101 7.43 -3.00 7.02
N LEU A 102 6.67 -2.58 6.00
CA LEU A 102 6.94 -2.89 4.59
C LEU A 102 6.66 -1.68 3.71
N CYS A 103 7.61 -1.36 2.83
CA CYS A 103 7.39 -0.43 1.72
C CYS A 103 7.43 -1.21 0.40
N ILE A 104 6.42 -1.00 -0.46
CA ILE A 104 6.38 -1.49 -1.84
C ILE A 104 6.51 -0.26 -2.74
N ASP A 105 7.58 -0.22 -3.54
CA ASP A 105 7.92 0.97 -4.31
C ASP A 105 8.62 0.63 -5.62
N HIS A 106 8.64 1.60 -6.54
CA HIS A 106 9.34 1.50 -7.82
C HIS A 106 10.39 2.61 -8.03
N HIS A 107 10.46 3.58 -7.12
CA HIS A 107 11.35 4.73 -7.25
C HIS A 107 12.81 4.36 -6.96
N HIS A 108 13.69 4.57 -7.93
CA HIS A 108 15.15 4.40 -7.76
C HIS A 108 15.72 5.27 -6.61
N SER A 109 15.05 6.40 -6.33
CA SER A 109 15.43 7.35 -5.27
C SER A 109 14.93 6.94 -3.87
N ASN A 110 14.33 5.75 -3.68
CA ASN A 110 13.82 5.33 -2.37
C ASN A 110 14.93 5.40 -1.31
N THR A 111 14.65 6.12 -0.21
CA THR A 111 15.61 6.35 0.88
C THR A 111 15.77 5.17 1.83
N LYS A 112 15.04 4.07 1.59
CA LYS A 112 15.12 2.81 2.36
C LYS A 112 14.74 3.01 3.85
N TYR A 113 13.73 3.84 4.10
CA TYR A 113 13.28 4.23 5.45
C TYR A 113 12.50 3.14 6.18
N ALA A 114 11.81 2.25 5.45
CA ALA A 114 11.00 1.17 6.02
C ALA A 114 11.84 0.03 6.60
N ALA A 115 11.28 -0.77 7.50
CA ALA A 115 11.95 -1.96 8.04
C ALA A 115 12.25 -2.98 6.94
N ASN A 116 11.30 -3.18 6.01
CA ASN A 116 11.46 -4.04 4.83
C ASN A 116 11.08 -3.25 3.57
N LEU A 117 11.78 -3.50 2.47
CA LEU A 117 11.59 -2.82 1.19
C LEU A 117 11.49 -3.85 0.06
N LEU A 118 10.36 -3.85 -0.66
CA LEU A 118 10.21 -4.44 -1.97
C LEU A 118 10.35 -3.33 -3.02
N LEU A 119 11.49 -3.29 -3.68
CA LEU A 119 11.80 -2.29 -4.71
C LEU A 119 12.00 -2.99 -6.06
N LYS A 120 11.27 -2.53 -7.07
CA LYS A 120 11.45 -2.94 -8.46
C LYS A 120 11.39 -1.70 -9.36
N GLU A 121 12.38 -1.52 -10.18
CA GLU A 121 12.48 -0.40 -11.13
C GLU A 121 11.51 -0.58 -12.31
N TYR A 122 10.21 -0.62 -12.04
CA TYR A 122 9.14 -0.68 -13.03
C TYR A 122 8.64 0.74 -13.38
N ALA A 123 7.79 0.84 -14.39
CA ALA A 123 7.23 2.12 -14.81
C ALA A 123 6.27 2.72 -13.77
N ALA A 124 5.63 1.86 -12.96
CA ALA A 124 4.69 2.26 -11.92
C ALA A 124 4.74 1.30 -10.74
N ALA A 125 4.41 1.77 -9.53
CA ALA A 125 4.26 0.92 -8.35
C ALA A 125 3.12 -0.09 -8.52
N ALA A 126 2.12 0.24 -9.33
CA ALA A 126 1.01 -0.65 -9.66
C ALA A 126 1.46 -2.01 -10.22
N GLU A 127 2.53 -2.05 -11.03
CA GLU A 127 3.08 -3.31 -11.54
C GLU A 127 3.64 -4.19 -10.42
N VAL A 128 4.30 -3.58 -9.43
CA VAL A 128 4.86 -4.30 -8.27
C VAL A 128 3.73 -4.83 -7.38
N VAL A 129 2.72 -3.99 -7.12
CA VAL A 129 1.53 -4.36 -6.34
C VAL A 129 0.76 -5.50 -7.02
N PHE A 130 0.60 -5.45 -8.34
CA PHE A 130 -0.04 -6.53 -9.11
C PHE A 130 0.66 -7.87 -8.91
N GLU A 131 1.99 -7.91 -8.97
CA GLU A 131 2.75 -9.14 -8.70
C GLU A 131 2.56 -9.65 -7.28
N VAL A 132 2.49 -8.74 -6.28
CA VAL A 132 2.24 -9.14 -4.89
C VAL A 132 0.84 -9.71 -4.72
N LEU A 133 -0.18 -9.12 -5.37
CA LEU A 133 -1.55 -9.63 -5.35
C LEU A 133 -1.65 -11.03 -5.98
N LEU A 134 -0.94 -11.27 -7.08
CA LEU A 134 -0.86 -12.61 -7.69
C LEU A 134 -0.17 -13.62 -6.76
N GLU A 135 0.93 -13.23 -6.12
CA GLU A 135 1.64 -14.07 -5.16
C GLU A 135 0.80 -14.39 -3.92
N LEU A 136 -0.13 -13.49 -3.54
CA LEU A 136 -1.12 -13.71 -2.48
C LEU A 136 -2.30 -14.60 -2.90
N ASP A 137 -2.35 -15.07 -4.15
CA ASP A 137 -3.48 -15.79 -4.74
C ASP A 137 -4.80 -15.00 -4.71
N VAL A 138 -4.72 -13.66 -4.74
CA VAL A 138 -5.90 -12.78 -4.80
C VAL A 138 -6.52 -12.86 -6.19
N THR A 139 -7.84 -13.03 -6.24
CA THR A 139 -8.59 -12.92 -7.50
C THR A 139 -8.64 -11.44 -7.90
N ILE A 140 -8.11 -11.12 -9.07
CA ILE A 140 -8.16 -9.78 -9.65
C ILE A 140 -9.57 -9.58 -10.23
N ASP A 141 -10.44 -8.97 -9.46
CA ASP A 141 -11.79 -8.59 -9.89
C ASP A 141 -11.80 -7.25 -10.64
N GLU A 142 -12.98 -6.79 -11.05
CA GLU A 142 -13.12 -5.55 -11.82
C GLU A 142 -12.64 -4.32 -11.02
N ASP A 143 -12.88 -4.28 -9.72
CA ASP A 143 -12.51 -3.15 -8.86
C ASP A 143 -10.99 -3.08 -8.65
N ILE A 144 -10.34 -4.23 -8.43
CA ILE A 144 -8.88 -4.31 -8.34
C ILE A 144 -8.26 -3.97 -9.70
N ALA A 145 -8.80 -4.52 -10.79
CA ALA A 145 -8.29 -4.24 -12.13
C ALA A 145 -8.45 -2.76 -12.53
N ALA A 146 -9.50 -2.08 -12.06
CA ALA A 146 -9.69 -0.66 -12.30
C ALA A 146 -8.76 0.24 -11.46
N ALA A 147 -8.20 -0.28 -10.38
CA ALA A 147 -7.33 0.46 -9.48
C ALA A 147 -5.85 0.46 -9.95
N ILE A 148 -5.42 -0.58 -10.67
CA ILE A 148 -4.01 -0.79 -11.08
C ILE A 148 -3.76 -0.64 -12.58
#